data_6eb95c4401d1a325c0ad6dbbcd05e995
#
_entry.id   6eb95c4401d1a325c0ad6dbbcd05e995
#
_cell.length_a   1.000
_cell.length_b   1.000
_cell.length_c   1.000
_cell.angle_alpha   90.00
_cell.angle_beta   90.00
_cell.angle_gamma   90.00
#
_symmetry.space_group_name_H-M   'P 1'
#
loop_
_entity.id
_entity.type
_entity.pdbx_description
1 polymer ?
#
loop_
_entity_poly.entity_id
_entity_poly.type
_entity_poly.pdbx_seq_one_letter_code
_entity_poly.pdbx_strand_id
1 'polypeptide(L)'
;DPDGTPNERGQVQVSIPPNRAPGEVPRPNLVRLEFHVDPMRHFQLKAIDPGSRSGFYAGLREAVAADPDGSAFVFVHGFHHTFEDAAFRTAQIAHDMEYAGAPVFFSWPSQGSLDYLTDAENVKTSAANLRRFLGELHECSGASRIHLIAHSMGSRALAEAVEHMNAARSNRFGRLIFAAPDVRRKLLAQKIDSLYGITEGVTLYASSNDAALVLSRVLQGRDAENYQRAGETTPIPMIQPPMQTVDVSGATDGHSYISNSPAMIAELRRVFRGEPEHDGLYFVRPEGYWRLRGARDQ
;
A
#
# COMPACT_ATOMS: atom_id res chain seq x y z
N ASP A 1 10.72 10.24 -12.65
CA ASP A 1 10.99 11.64 -12.94
C ASP A 1 10.11 12.13 -14.10
N PRO A 2 9.41 13.27 -13.97
CA PRO A 2 8.54 13.80 -15.05
C PRO A 2 9.28 14.02 -16.38
N ASP A 3 10.58 14.22 -16.32
CA ASP A 3 11.44 14.52 -17.48
C ASP A 3 11.89 13.30 -18.27
N GLY A 4 11.32 12.12 -18.02
CA GLY A 4 11.64 10.90 -18.76
C GLY A 4 12.95 10.23 -18.34
N THR A 5 13.59 10.67 -17.26
CA THR A 5 14.72 9.93 -16.68
C THR A 5 14.29 8.53 -16.22
N PRO A 6 15.11 7.51 -16.45
CA PRO A 6 14.75 6.16 -16.01
C PRO A 6 14.62 6.11 -14.47
N ASN A 7 13.64 5.35 -13.99
CA ASN A 7 13.55 5.07 -12.56
C ASN A 7 14.88 4.51 -12.06
N GLU A 8 15.40 5.08 -10.98
CA GLU A 8 16.51 4.47 -10.27
C GLU A 8 16.04 3.15 -9.64
N ARG A 9 16.88 2.15 -9.64
CA ARG A 9 16.63 0.83 -9.11
C ARG A 9 17.76 0.41 -8.22
N GLY A 10 17.47 -0.38 -7.22
CA GLY A 10 18.49 -0.88 -6.32
C GLY A 10 17.92 -1.79 -5.24
N GLN A 11 18.77 -2.15 -4.31
CA GLN A 11 18.41 -2.89 -3.12
C GLN A 11 18.57 -2.00 -1.89
N VAL A 12 17.74 -2.26 -0.89
CA VAL A 12 17.77 -1.54 0.38
C VAL A 12 17.85 -2.56 1.51
N GLN A 13 18.81 -2.37 2.40
CA GLN A 13 18.93 -3.18 3.60
C GLN A 13 18.35 -2.43 4.79
N VAL A 14 17.34 -3.02 5.42
CA VAL A 14 16.66 -2.47 6.60
C VAL A 14 16.90 -3.37 7.80
N SER A 15 17.38 -2.79 8.89
CA SER A 15 17.45 -3.45 10.19
C SER A 15 16.15 -3.22 10.96
N ILE A 16 15.54 -4.31 11.40
CA ILE A 16 14.29 -4.31 12.16
C ILE A 16 14.63 -4.62 13.62
N PRO A 17 14.25 -3.74 14.59
CA PRO A 17 14.54 -3.98 15.99
C PRO A 17 13.78 -5.20 16.52
N PRO A 18 14.42 -6.05 17.37
CA PRO A 18 13.80 -7.28 17.83
C PRO A 18 12.66 -7.06 18.85
N ASN A 19 12.72 -5.95 19.59
CA ASN A 19 11.80 -5.67 20.68
C ASN A 19 10.75 -4.61 20.26
N ARG A 20 9.85 -4.99 19.36
CA ARG A 20 8.72 -4.15 18.92
C ARG A 20 7.44 -4.97 18.81
N ALA A 21 6.31 -4.33 18.94
CA ALA A 21 5.04 -4.98 18.61
C ALA A 21 4.87 -5.09 17.07
N PRO A 22 4.19 -6.15 16.59
CA PRO A 22 3.82 -6.23 15.18
C PRO A 22 3.04 -4.98 14.74
N GLY A 23 3.37 -4.44 13.57
CA GLY A 23 2.79 -3.21 13.02
C GLY A 23 3.54 -1.94 13.37
N GLU A 24 4.36 -1.92 14.39
CA GLU A 24 5.13 -0.74 14.77
C GLU A 24 6.36 -0.53 13.86
N VAL A 25 6.67 0.74 13.59
CA VAL A 25 7.90 1.20 12.93
C VAL A 25 8.55 2.25 13.84
N PRO A 26 9.15 1.83 14.98
CA PRO A 26 9.72 2.78 15.93
C PRO A 26 10.92 3.51 15.35
N ARG A 27 10.95 4.83 15.59
CA ARG A 27 12.02 5.76 15.22
C ARG A 27 12.45 6.57 16.44
N PRO A 28 13.65 7.15 16.44
CA PRO A 28 14.06 8.08 17.49
C PRO A 28 13.03 9.19 17.64
N ASN A 29 12.67 9.47 18.89
CA ASN A 29 11.65 10.47 19.22
C ASN A 29 12.23 11.47 20.25
N LEU A 30 12.30 12.75 19.86
CA LEU A 30 12.81 13.83 20.70
C LEU A 30 11.99 14.02 21.99
N VAL A 31 10.70 13.73 21.98
CA VAL A 31 9.85 13.78 23.18
C VAL A 31 10.27 12.72 24.20
N ARG A 32 10.84 11.60 23.73
CA ARG A 32 11.41 10.55 24.59
C ARG A 32 12.91 10.74 24.85
N LEU A 33 13.47 11.91 24.49
CA LEU A 33 14.90 12.22 24.59
C LEU A 33 15.81 11.23 23.84
N GLU A 34 15.33 10.68 22.74
CA GLU A 34 16.06 9.76 21.89
C GLU A 34 16.77 10.55 20.79
N PHE A 35 18.06 10.90 21.03
CA PHE A 35 18.87 11.72 20.13
C PHE A 35 19.65 10.89 19.11
N HIS A 36 19.73 9.57 19.30
CA HIS A 36 20.48 8.66 18.46
C HIS A 36 19.62 7.45 18.08
N VAL A 37 19.90 6.90 16.90
CA VAL A 37 19.28 5.66 16.46
C VAL A 37 19.87 4.49 17.23
N ASP A 38 19.01 3.75 17.94
CA ASP A 38 19.37 2.53 18.67
C ASP A 38 18.90 1.30 17.85
N PRO A 39 19.81 0.42 17.39
CA PRO A 39 19.45 -0.76 16.61
C PRO A 39 18.52 -1.75 17.32
N MET A 40 18.52 -1.73 18.65
CA MET A 40 17.66 -2.61 19.44
C MET A 40 16.24 -2.07 19.60
N ARG A 41 16.02 -0.79 19.27
CA ARG A 41 14.76 -0.08 19.48
C ARG A 41 14.19 0.56 18.23
N HIS A 42 15.03 0.89 17.23
CA HIS A 42 14.62 1.66 16.07
C HIS A 42 14.95 0.96 14.77
N PHE A 43 14.08 1.14 13.77
CA PHE A 43 14.40 0.78 12.40
C PHE A 43 15.61 1.57 11.91
N GLN A 44 16.43 0.93 11.08
CA GLN A 44 17.62 1.56 10.48
C GLN A 44 17.74 1.19 9.00
N LEU A 45 18.02 2.19 8.20
CA LEU A 45 18.49 2.01 6.85
C LEU A 45 19.99 1.69 6.91
N LYS A 46 20.38 0.44 6.61
CA LYS A 46 21.76 -0.02 6.69
C LYS A 46 22.55 0.24 5.42
N ALA A 47 21.93 0.02 4.27
CA ALA A 47 22.53 0.26 2.97
C ALA A 47 21.46 0.61 1.93
N ILE A 48 21.86 1.43 0.97
CA ILE A 48 21.16 1.65 -0.29
C ILE A 48 22.17 1.31 -1.38
N ASP A 49 21.90 0.26 -2.15
CA ASP A 49 22.77 -0.20 -3.22
C ASP A 49 22.09 0.08 -4.58
N PRO A 50 22.34 1.25 -5.18
CA PRO A 50 21.84 1.55 -6.53
C PRO A 50 22.40 0.53 -7.51
N GLY A 51 21.54 0.00 -8.36
CA GLY A 51 21.90 -1.05 -9.28
C GLY A 51 21.53 -0.77 -10.72
N SER A 52 22.19 -1.47 -11.64
CA SER A 52 21.73 -1.51 -13.02
C SER A 52 20.35 -2.20 -13.10
N ARG A 53 19.61 -1.93 -14.19
CA ARG A 53 18.33 -2.62 -14.46
C ARG A 53 18.50 -4.15 -14.42
N SER A 54 19.56 -4.68 -15.05
CA SER A 54 19.81 -6.13 -15.08
C SER A 54 20.14 -6.70 -13.70
N GLY A 55 20.96 -5.99 -12.90
CA GLY A 55 21.29 -6.39 -11.53
C GLY A 55 20.07 -6.42 -10.61
N PHE A 56 19.23 -5.38 -10.69
CA PHE A 56 17.98 -5.33 -9.93
C PHE A 56 17.08 -6.53 -10.22
N TYR A 57 16.82 -6.85 -11.50
CA TYR A 57 15.97 -7.99 -11.85
C TYR A 57 16.64 -9.34 -11.62
N ALA A 58 17.98 -9.43 -11.61
CA ALA A 58 18.67 -10.65 -11.20
C ALA A 58 18.43 -10.96 -9.72
N GLY A 59 18.69 -9.99 -8.83
CA GLY A 59 18.44 -10.15 -7.40
C GLY A 59 16.95 -10.37 -7.08
N LEU A 60 16.05 -9.71 -7.81
CA LEU A 60 14.63 -9.93 -7.64
C LEU A 60 14.20 -11.35 -8.00
N ARG A 61 14.71 -11.92 -9.10
CA ARG A 61 14.46 -13.32 -9.47
C ARG A 61 14.97 -14.30 -8.43
N GLU A 62 16.12 -14.03 -7.83
CA GLU A 62 16.65 -14.85 -6.74
C GLU A 62 15.73 -14.83 -5.52
N ALA A 63 15.24 -13.65 -5.12
CA ALA A 63 14.31 -13.51 -4.02
C ALA A 63 12.97 -14.19 -4.30
N VAL A 64 12.44 -14.06 -5.53
CA VAL A 64 11.20 -14.71 -5.95
C VAL A 64 11.37 -16.24 -5.98
N ALA A 65 12.51 -16.74 -6.47
CA ALA A 65 12.79 -18.18 -6.53
C ALA A 65 12.98 -18.83 -5.15
N ALA A 66 13.28 -18.04 -4.13
CA ALA A 66 13.37 -18.53 -2.75
C ALA A 66 11.99 -18.76 -2.11
N ASP A 67 10.93 -18.18 -2.67
CA ASP A 67 9.55 -18.37 -2.23
C ASP A 67 8.90 -19.55 -2.97
N PRO A 68 8.35 -20.56 -2.26
CA PRO A 68 7.64 -21.68 -2.89
C PRO A 68 6.48 -21.24 -3.80
N ASP A 69 5.82 -20.14 -3.47
CA ASP A 69 4.72 -19.57 -4.26
C ASP A 69 5.21 -18.69 -5.42
N GLY A 70 6.52 -18.38 -5.45
CA GLY A 70 7.14 -17.53 -6.47
C GLY A 70 6.52 -16.15 -6.53
N SER A 71 6.25 -15.53 -5.38
CA SER A 71 5.49 -14.31 -5.29
C SER A 71 6.34 -13.06 -5.00
N ALA A 72 5.77 -11.90 -5.33
CA ALA A 72 6.29 -10.60 -4.95
C ALA A 72 5.14 -9.67 -4.53
N PHE A 73 5.43 -8.61 -3.78
CA PHE A 73 4.49 -7.50 -3.65
C PHE A 73 5.17 -6.15 -3.91
N VAL A 74 4.40 -5.18 -4.38
CA VAL A 74 4.83 -3.79 -4.56
C VAL A 74 4.03 -2.90 -3.63
N PHE A 75 4.74 -2.15 -2.77
CA PHE A 75 4.15 -1.13 -1.91
C PHE A 75 4.33 0.26 -2.52
N VAL A 76 3.25 1.03 -2.62
CA VAL A 76 3.25 2.43 -3.08
C VAL A 76 2.82 3.31 -1.90
N HIS A 77 3.75 4.13 -1.40
CA HIS A 77 3.54 4.95 -0.21
C HIS A 77 2.60 6.14 -0.43
N GLY A 78 2.15 6.73 0.68
CA GLY A 78 1.25 7.87 0.69
C GLY A 78 1.96 9.23 0.73
N PHE A 79 1.16 10.27 1.01
CA PHE A 79 1.59 11.65 1.27
C PHE A 79 2.54 11.73 2.47
N HIS A 80 3.44 12.71 2.44
CA HIS A 80 4.38 13.02 3.53
C HIS A 80 5.28 11.83 3.94
N HIS A 81 5.61 10.95 3.00
CA HIS A 81 6.51 9.83 3.20
C HIS A 81 7.80 10.03 2.41
N THR A 82 8.93 9.86 3.08
CA THR A 82 10.25 9.82 2.47
C THR A 82 10.52 8.44 1.85
N PHE A 83 11.61 8.34 1.08
CA PHE A 83 12.13 7.06 0.60
C PHE A 83 12.39 6.07 1.77
N GLU A 84 12.96 6.57 2.86
CA GLU A 84 13.22 5.77 4.06
C GLU A 84 11.93 5.26 4.70
N ASP A 85 10.87 6.09 4.76
CA ASP A 85 9.56 5.68 5.25
C ASP A 85 8.96 4.54 4.44
N ALA A 86 9.08 4.63 3.11
CA ALA A 86 8.61 3.59 2.20
C ALA A 86 9.38 2.28 2.39
N ALA A 87 10.71 2.35 2.52
CA ALA A 87 11.56 1.20 2.79
C ALA A 87 11.23 0.52 4.11
N PHE A 88 11.09 1.30 5.20
CA PHE A 88 10.75 0.76 6.52
C PHE A 88 9.38 0.11 6.56
N ARG A 89 8.38 0.76 5.95
CA ARG A 89 7.02 0.19 5.90
C ARG A 89 6.98 -1.09 5.09
N THR A 90 7.69 -1.16 3.97
CA THR A 90 7.78 -2.36 3.15
C THR A 90 8.45 -3.51 3.89
N ALA A 91 9.57 -3.24 4.56
CA ALA A 91 10.27 -4.21 5.39
C ALA A 91 9.40 -4.70 6.56
N GLN A 92 8.68 -3.77 7.22
CA GLN A 92 7.76 -4.11 8.32
C GLN A 92 6.61 -5.01 7.84
N ILE A 93 5.96 -4.67 6.71
CA ILE A 93 4.88 -5.49 6.13
C ILE A 93 5.40 -6.90 5.85
N ALA A 94 6.52 -7.03 5.15
CA ALA A 94 7.11 -8.33 4.82
C ALA A 94 7.45 -9.16 6.07
N HIS A 95 8.11 -8.53 7.05
CA HIS A 95 8.52 -9.18 8.27
C HIS A 95 7.35 -9.65 9.12
N ASP A 96 6.36 -8.77 9.35
CA ASP A 96 5.23 -9.09 10.24
C ASP A 96 4.24 -10.08 9.60
N MET A 97 4.15 -10.09 8.28
CA MET A 97 3.40 -11.11 7.54
C MET A 97 4.15 -12.44 7.42
N GLU A 98 5.44 -12.50 7.84
CA GLU A 98 6.31 -13.65 7.53
C GLU A 98 6.27 -13.99 6.03
N TYR A 99 6.35 -12.94 5.21
CA TYR A 99 6.22 -13.05 3.77
C TYR A 99 7.49 -13.63 3.17
N ALA A 100 7.39 -14.79 2.53
CA ALA A 100 8.53 -15.49 1.94
C ALA A 100 8.94 -14.92 0.58
N GLY A 101 8.01 -14.26 -0.12
CA GLY A 101 8.27 -13.69 -1.45
C GLY A 101 9.08 -12.40 -1.42
N ALA A 102 9.25 -11.79 -2.57
CA ALA A 102 10.08 -10.58 -2.73
C ALA A 102 9.31 -9.30 -2.39
N PRO A 103 9.68 -8.55 -1.32
CA PRO A 103 9.11 -7.25 -1.02
C PRO A 103 9.76 -6.17 -1.89
N VAL A 104 8.93 -5.40 -2.59
CA VAL A 104 9.35 -4.28 -3.44
C VAL A 104 8.57 -3.04 -3.05
N PHE A 105 9.16 -1.86 -3.20
CA PHE A 105 8.43 -0.61 -3.09
C PHE A 105 8.71 0.31 -4.27
N PHE A 106 7.73 1.14 -4.57
CA PHE A 106 7.86 2.25 -5.51
C PHE A 106 7.78 3.55 -4.73
N SER A 107 8.92 4.26 -4.69
CA SER A 107 9.00 5.58 -4.06
C SER A 107 8.79 6.66 -5.12
N TRP A 108 7.69 7.38 -5.02
CA TRP A 108 7.42 8.57 -5.81
C TRP A 108 7.92 9.83 -5.06
N PRO A 109 8.22 10.95 -5.75
CA PRO A 109 8.84 12.13 -5.13
C PRO A 109 7.86 12.92 -4.26
N SER A 110 7.48 12.32 -3.10
CA SER A 110 6.81 13.06 -2.03
C SER A 110 7.82 13.96 -1.33
N GLN A 111 7.42 15.21 -1.08
CA GLN A 111 8.32 16.22 -0.53
C GLN A 111 8.73 15.93 0.92
N GLY A 112 8.06 15.01 1.63
CA GLY A 112 8.25 14.84 3.07
C GLY A 112 7.85 16.08 3.87
N SER A 113 7.20 17.04 3.24
CA SER A 113 6.66 18.28 3.80
C SER A 113 5.14 18.22 3.89
N LEU A 114 4.52 19.22 4.54
CA LEU A 114 3.06 19.32 4.64
C LEU A 114 2.41 19.96 3.39
N ASP A 115 3.15 20.13 2.29
CA ASP A 115 2.61 20.67 1.04
C ASP A 115 1.85 19.60 0.26
N TYR A 116 0.59 19.40 0.64
CA TYR A 116 -0.31 18.43 0.05
C TYR A 116 -0.57 18.68 -1.45
N LEU A 117 -0.62 19.94 -1.90
CA LEU A 117 -0.94 20.26 -3.29
C LEU A 117 0.22 19.88 -4.23
N THR A 118 1.43 20.19 -3.84
CA THR A 118 2.62 19.77 -4.58
C THR A 118 2.73 18.24 -4.68
N ASP A 119 2.50 17.53 -3.58
CA ASP A 119 2.50 16.07 -3.60
C ASP A 119 1.37 15.48 -4.44
N ALA A 120 0.21 16.14 -4.48
CA ALA A 120 -0.90 15.72 -5.34
C ALA A 120 -0.59 15.81 -6.85
N GLU A 121 0.25 16.77 -7.27
CA GLU A 121 0.76 16.82 -8.65
C GLU A 121 1.88 15.81 -8.88
N ASN A 122 2.82 15.66 -7.94
CA ASN A 122 3.92 14.72 -8.03
C ASN A 122 3.43 13.27 -8.16
N VAL A 123 2.43 12.87 -7.37
CA VAL A 123 1.88 11.51 -7.44
C VAL A 123 1.18 11.24 -8.77
N LYS A 124 0.52 12.24 -9.35
CA LYS A 124 -0.14 12.14 -10.64
C LYS A 124 0.87 11.94 -11.77
N THR A 125 1.94 12.75 -11.80
CA THR A 125 3.01 12.62 -12.81
C THR A 125 3.79 11.31 -12.67
N SER A 126 3.84 10.73 -11.46
CA SER A 126 4.50 9.46 -11.20
C SER A 126 3.74 8.22 -11.71
N ALA A 127 2.46 8.34 -12.05
CA ALA A 127 1.65 7.21 -12.49
C ALA A 127 2.19 6.53 -13.77
N ALA A 128 2.72 7.31 -14.72
CA ALA A 128 3.32 6.78 -15.94
C ALA A 128 4.60 5.97 -15.66
N ASN A 129 5.42 6.44 -14.71
CA ASN A 129 6.64 5.75 -14.27
C ASN A 129 6.28 4.46 -13.51
N LEU A 130 5.27 4.51 -12.63
CA LEU A 130 4.76 3.33 -11.95
C LEU A 130 4.24 2.29 -12.95
N ARG A 131 3.45 2.70 -13.94
CA ARG A 131 2.95 1.79 -14.99
C ARG A 131 4.08 1.08 -15.73
N ARG A 132 5.12 1.82 -16.14
CA ARG A 132 6.30 1.25 -16.81
C ARG A 132 7.01 0.26 -15.89
N PHE A 133 7.23 0.63 -14.63
CA PHE A 133 7.86 -0.23 -13.63
C PHE A 133 7.07 -1.53 -13.40
N LEU A 134 5.75 -1.46 -13.22
CA LEU A 134 4.90 -2.62 -13.07
C LEU A 134 4.90 -3.54 -14.30
N GLY A 135 4.95 -2.96 -15.50
CA GLY A 135 5.11 -3.72 -16.75
C GLY A 135 6.43 -4.48 -16.78
N GLU A 136 7.54 -3.81 -16.45
CA GLU A 136 8.85 -4.44 -16.38
C GLU A 136 8.95 -5.51 -15.28
N LEU A 137 8.34 -5.27 -14.11
CA LEU A 137 8.26 -6.28 -13.05
C LEU A 137 7.59 -7.55 -13.55
N HIS A 138 6.45 -7.41 -14.21
CA HIS A 138 5.73 -8.55 -14.76
C HIS A 138 6.57 -9.34 -15.76
N GLU A 139 7.35 -8.66 -16.60
CA GLU A 139 8.15 -9.28 -17.66
C GLU A 139 9.49 -9.85 -17.16
N CYS A 140 10.08 -9.24 -16.13
CA CYS A 140 11.48 -9.49 -15.77
C CYS A 140 11.69 -10.11 -14.38
N SER A 141 10.68 -10.09 -13.48
CA SER A 141 10.87 -10.60 -12.11
C SER A 141 10.88 -12.13 -12.00
N GLY A 142 10.26 -12.82 -12.96
CA GLY A 142 10.01 -14.27 -12.83
C GLY A 142 8.91 -14.62 -11.82
N ALA A 143 8.24 -13.63 -11.21
CA ALA A 143 7.18 -13.88 -10.25
C ALA A 143 5.95 -14.47 -10.92
N SER A 144 5.42 -15.56 -10.34
CA SER A 144 4.14 -16.15 -10.72
C SER A 144 2.97 -15.25 -10.34
N ARG A 145 3.13 -14.48 -9.25
CA ARG A 145 2.11 -13.59 -8.71
C ARG A 145 2.75 -12.33 -8.11
N ILE A 146 2.26 -11.17 -8.50
CA ILE A 146 2.70 -9.87 -7.98
C ILE A 146 1.51 -9.19 -7.33
N HIS A 147 1.52 -9.05 -6.00
CA HIS A 147 0.51 -8.29 -5.28
C HIS A 147 0.84 -6.80 -5.28
N LEU A 148 -0.19 -5.96 -5.27
CA LEU A 148 -0.05 -4.51 -5.28
C LEU A 148 -0.71 -3.92 -4.04
N ILE A 149 0.01 -3.08 -3.30
CA ILE A 149 -0.50 -2.38 -2.13
C ILE A 149 -0.28 -0.88 -2.35
N ALA A 150 -1.32 -0.09 -2.30
CA ALA A 150 -1.19 1.36 -2.28
C ALA A 150 -1.80 1.95 -1.01
N HIS A 151 -1.07 2.85 -0.39
CA HIS A 151 -1.51 3.57 0.80
C HIS A 151 -1.83 5.03 0.46
N SER A 152 -2.98 5.51 0.96
CA SER A 152 -3.35 6.92 0.92
C SER A 152 -3.26 7.55 -0.49
N MET A 153 -2.49 8.61 -0.66
CA MET A 153 -2.27 9.31 -1.94
C MET A 153 -1.60 8.41 -3.00
N GLY A 154 -0.80 7.41 -2.62
CA GLY A 154 -0.22 6.44 -3.55
C GLY A 154 -1.27 5.65 -4.32
N SER A 155 -2.49 5.54 -3.78
CA SER A 155 -3.62 4.91 -4.46
C SER A 155 -4.02 5.64 -5.76
N ARG A 156 -3.74 6.94 -5.88
CA ARG A 156 -3.99 7.71 -7.11
C ARG A 156 -3.06 7.24 -8.21
N ALA A 157 -1.74 7.16 -7.92
CA ALA A 157 -0.76 6.69 -8.89
C ALA A 157 -1.04 5.24 -9.32
N LEU A 158 -1.36 4.36 -8.35
CA LEU A 158 -1.60 2.95 -8.64
C LEU A 158 -2.87 2.74 -9.48
N ALA A 159 -3.99 3.37 -9.12
CA ALA A 159 -5.22 3.27 -9.88
C ALA A 159 -5.07 3.77 -11.32
N GLU A 160 -4.36 4.89 -11.52
CA GLU A 160 -4.07 5.46 -12.83
C GLU A 160 -3.10 4.57 -13.63
N ALA A 161 -2.04 4.07 -13.00
CA ALA A 161 -1.06 3.20 -13.66
C ALA A 161 -1.71 1.91 -14.16
N VAL A 162 -2.54 1.28 -13.33
CA VAL A 162 -3.17 0.00 -13.62
C VAL A 162 -4.27 0.14 -14.68
N GLU A 163 -5.10 1.19 -14.63
CA GLU A 163 -6.14 1.46 -15.63
C GLU A 163 -5.60 1.50 -17.06
N HIS A 164 -4.40 2.06 -17.23
CA HIS A 164 -3.76 2.19 -18.54
C HIS A 164 -2.90 0.98 -18.96
N MET A 165 -2.93 -0.11 -18.19
CA MET A 165 -2.29 -1.36 -18.58
C MET A 165 -3.20 -2.18 -19.48
N ASN A 166 -2.62 -2.83 -20.47
CA ASN A 166 -3.39 -3.56 -21.47
C ASN A 166 -4.08 -4.80 -20.89
N ALA A 167 -5.41 -4.79 -20.86
CA ALA A 167 -6.24 -5.89 -20.41
C ALA A 167 -6.14 -7.18 -21.26
N ALA A 168 -5.52 -7.12 -22.46
CA ALA A 168 -5.31 -8.31 -23.29
C ALA A 168 -4.38 -9.37 -22.65
N ARG A 169 -3.71 -9.00 -21.57
CA ARG A 169 -2.93 -9.91 -20.69
C ARG A 169 -3.70 -10.07 -19.38
N SER A 170 -4.79 -10.81 -19.39
CA SER A 170 -5.61 -11.11 -18.21
C SER A 170 -4.76 -11.70 -17.07
N ASN A 171 -5.08 -11.36 -15.84
CA ASN A 171 -4.45 -11.84 -14.59
C ASN A 171 -2.96 -11.57 -14.49
N ARG A 172 -2.54 -10.31 -14.75
CA ARG A 172 -1.15 -9.88 -14.61
C ARG A 172 -0.70 -9.81 -13.16
N PHE A 173 -1.61 -9.46 -12.27
CA PHE A 173 -1.32 -9.21 -10.86
C PHE A 173 -2.20 -10.07 -9.97
N GLY A 174 -1.68 -10.39 -8.82
CA GLY A 174 -2.43 -11.02 -7.76
C GLY A 174 -3.45 -10.06 -7.13
N ARG A 175 -3.42 -9.89 -5.82
CA ARG A 175 -4.33 -8.99 -5.11
C ARG A 175 -3.90 -7.54 -5.26
N LEU A 176 -4.88 -6.67 -5.52
CA LEU A 176 -4.73 -5.22 -5.48
C LEU A 176 -5.39 -4.69 -4.22
N ILE A 177 -4.62 -4.02 -3.38
CA ILE A 177 -5.06 -3.53 -2.08
C ILE A 177 -4.97 -2.01 -2.05
N PHE A 178 -6.09 -1.36 -1.80
CA PHE A 178 -6.18 0.06 -1.48
C PHE A 178 -6.38 0.23 0.02
N ALA A 179 -5.38 0.78 0.70
CA ALA A 179 -5.45 1.08 2.13
C ALA A 179 -5.56 2.58 2.36
N ALA A 180 -6.59 3.01 3.06
CA ALA A 180 -6.87 4.43 3.28
C ALA A 180 -6.87 5.27 1.99
N PRO A 181 -7.44 4.82 0.86
CA PRO A 181 -7.19 5.49 -0.41
C PRO A 181 -7.70 6.92 -0.43
N ASP A 182 -6.77 7.84 -0.66
CA ASP A 182 -7.04 9.26 -0.87
C ASP A 182 -7.41 9.52 -2.34
N VAL A 183 -8.41 8.80 -2.80
CA VAL A 183 -9.01 8.90 -4.14
C VAL A 183 -10.49 9.23 -3.99
N ARG A 184 -11.02 10.11 -4.84
CA ARG A 184 -12.46 10.36 -4.86
C ARG A 184 -13.24 9.09 -5.20
N ARG A 185 -14.29 8.78 -4.44
CA ARG A 185 -15.12 7.56 -4.65
C ARG A 185 -15.58 7.38 -6.09
N LYS A 186 -16.10 8.46 -6.70
CA LYS A 186 -16.57 8.45 -8.09
C LYS A 186 -15.46 8.08 -9.08
N LEU A 187 -14.23 8.59 -8.87
CA LEU A 187 -13.11 8.29 -9.74
C LEU A 187 -12.64 6.84 -9.59
N LEU A 188 -12.58 6.32 -8.37
CA LEU A 188 -12.20 4.93 -8.15
C LEU A 188 -13.27 3.99 -8.72
N ALA A 189 -14.56 4.29 -8.52
CA ALA A 189 -15.66 3.49 -9.07
C ALA A 189 -15.58 3.30 -10.58
N GLN A 190 -15.21 4.35 -11.31
CA GLN A 190 -15.07 4.30 -12.78
C GLN A 190 -13.93 3.38 -13.26
N LYS A 191 -12.97 3.08 -12.38
CA LYS A 191 -11.78 2.29 -12.71
C LYS A 191 -11.90 0.81 -12.31
N ILE A 192 -12.88 0.45 -11.48
CA ILE A 192 -12.98 -0.89 -10.89
C ILE A 192 -12.99 -2.00 -11.97
N ASP A 193 -13.75 -1.87 -13.03
CA ASP A 193 -13.82 -2.87 -14.09
C ASP A 193 -12.45 -3.09 -14.77
N SER A 194 -11.75 -2.00 -15.06
CA SER A 194 -10.39 -2.07 -15.63
C SER A 194 -9.39 -2.74 -14.66
N LEU A 195 -9.51 -2.46 -13.36
CA LEU A 195 -8.67 -3.07 -12.32
C LEU A 195 -8.90 -4.59 -12.23
N TYR A 196 -10.16 -5.03 -12.32
CA TYR A 196 -10.48 -6.46 -12.34
C TYR A 196 -10.03 -7.18 -13.61
N GLY A 197 -9.90 -6.48 -14.70
CA GLY A 197 -9.40 -7.04 -15.96
C GLY A 197 -7.94 -7.50 -15.91
N ILE A 198 -7.18 -7.06 -14.90
CA ILE A 198 -5.73 -7.32 -14.80
C ILE A 198 -5.27 -7.77 -13.41
N THR A 199 -6.19 -8.00 -12.46
CA THR A 199 -5.89 -8.49 -11.12
C THR A 199 -6.79 -9.67 -10.75
N GLU A 200 -6.35 -10.50 -9.81
CA GLU A 200 -7.16 -11.60 -9.26
C GLU A 200 -8.25 -11.12 -8.30
N GLY A 201 -8.15 -9.89 -7.83
CA GLY A 201 -9.15 -9.29 -6.94
C GLY A 201 -8.68 -7.97 -6.35
N VAL A 202 -9.64 -7.14 -5.99
CA VAL A 202 -9.43 -5.80 -5.43
C VAL A 202 -10.04 -5.73 -4.04
N THR A 203 -9.26 -5.27 -3.06
CA THR A 203 -9.70 -5.06 -1.68
C THR A 203 -9.50 -3.60 -1.29
N LEU A 204 -10.53 -3.00 -0.70
CA LEU A 204 -10.53 -1.64 -0.17
C LEU A 204 -10.62 -1.71 1.36
N TYR A 205 -9.61 -1.17 2.05
CA TYR A 205 -9.66 -0.92 3.49
C TYR A 205 -10.01 0.53 3.77
N ALA A 206 -11.10 0.75 4.51
CA ALA A 206 -11.62 2.07 4.87
C ALA A 206 -11.82 2.20 6.38
N SER A 207 -11.71 3.42 6.91
CA SER A 207 -11.88 3.67 8.35
C SER A 207 -12.62 5.00 8.61
N SER A 208 -13.46 5.02 9.65
CA SER A 208 -14.06 6.25 10.18
C SER A 208 -13.10 7.09 11.03
N ASN A 209 -11.99 6.49 11.49
CA ASN A 209 -11.04 7.11 12.41
C ASN A 209 -9.91 7.84 11.66
N ASP A 210 -10.06 8.04 10.34
CA ASP A 210 -9.02 8.60 9.47
C ASP A 210 -9.18 10.10 9.29
N ALA A 211 -8.61 10.87 10.22
CA ALA A 211 -8.63 12.33 10.16
C ALA A 211 -7.84 12.91 8.97
N ALA A 212 -6.86 12.18 8.44
CA ALA A 212 -6.06 12.66 7.31
C ALA A 212 -6.88 12.70 6.01
N LEU A 213 -7.76 11.72 5.80
CA LEU A 213 -8.69 11.73 4.65
C LEU A 213 -9.73 12.85 4.74
N VAL A 214 -10.21 13.12 5.95
CA VAL A 214 -11.10 14.27 6.19
C VAL A 214 -10.38 15.57 5.85
N LEU A 215 -9.13 15.74 6.30
CA LEU A 215 -8.32 16.93 5.97
C LEU A 215 -8.05 17.03 4.46
N SER A 216 -7.67 15.93 3.81
CA SER A 216 -7.49 15.86 2.35
C SER A 216 -8.72 16.36 1.60
N ARG A 217 -9.91 15.93 2.01
CA ARG A 217 -11.17 16.37 1.42
C ARG A 217 -11.38 17.87 1.57
N VAL A 218 -11.13 18.42 2.76
CA VAL A 218 -11.27 19.86 3.04
C VAL A 218 -10.32 20.70 2.19
N LEU A 219 -9.07 20.25 2.03
CA LEU A 219 -8.06 20.96 1.23
C LEU A 219 -8.38 20.98 -0.27
N GLN A 220 -9.10 19.99 -0.78
CA GLN A 220 -9.40 19.87 -2.21
C GLN A 220 -10.80 20.34 -2.63
N GLY A 221 -11.67 20.76 -1.72
CA GLY A 221 -12.96 21.29 -2.10
C GLY A 221 -14.01 21.30 -0.98
N ARG A 222 -15.00 22.21 -1.10
CA ARG A 222 -16.01 22.47 -0.09
C ARG A 222 -17.29 21.63 -0.22
N ASP A 223 -17.47 20.92 -1.33
CA ASP A 223 -18.67 20.10 -1.59
C ASP A 223 -18.48 18.69 -1.04
N ALA A 224 -19.07 18.42 0.12
CA ALA A 224 -18.87 17.20 0.88
C ALA A 224 -19.24 15.91 0.12
N GLU A 225 -20.32 15.92 -0.68
CA GLU A 225 -20.78 14.71 -1.39
C GLU A 225 -19.91 14.34 -2.59
N ASN A 226 -19.45 15.36 -3.35
CA ASN A 226 -18.65 15.12 -4.56
C ASN A 226 -17.18 14.80 -4.28
N TYR A 227 -16.71 15.06 -3.06
CA TYR A 227 -15.29 14.93 -2.69
C TYR A 227 -15.00 13.82 -1.67
N GLN A 228 -15.98 12.96 -1.34
CA GLN A 228 -15.74 11.82 -0.45
C GLN A 228 -14.59 10.96 -0.95
N ARG A 229 -13.69 10.61 -0.02
CA ARG A 229 -12.58 9.68 -0.31
C ARG A 229 -13.04 8.24 -0.20
N ALA A 230 -12.47 7.38 -1.02
CA ALA A 230 -12.80 5.96 -1.00
C ALA A 230 -12.42 5.29 0.33
N GLY A 231 -11.38 5.80 1.02
CA GLY A 231 -10.97 5.31 2.34
C GLY A 231 -11.83 5.76 3.51
N GLU A 232 -12.84 6.64 3.31
CA GLU A 232 -13.77 7.06 4.37
C GLU A 232 -14.96 6.10 4.48
N THR A 233 -15.42 5.83 5.72
CA THR A 233 -16.61 4.98 5.96
C THR A 233 -17.89 5.79 6.24
N THR A 234 -17.80 7.11 6.35
CA THR A 234 -18.95 7.97 6.69
C THR A 234 -19.58 8.58 5.44
N PRO A 235 -20.93 8.54 5.26
CA PRO A 235 -21.94 7.87 6.12
C PRO A 235 -21.87 6.33 6.05
N ILE A 236 -21.40 5.75 4.96
CA ILE A 236 -21.14 4.32 4.77
C ILE A 236 -19.85 4.14 3.95
N PRO A 237 -19.15 3.00 4.04
CA PRO A 237 -18.01 2.70 3.17
C PRO A 237 -18.38 2.75 1.69
N MET A 238 -17.40 2.93 0.82
CA MET A 238 -17.60 2.77 -0.61
C MET A 238 -17.86 1.30 -0.93
N ILE A 239 -19.00 0.98 -1.52
CA ILE A 239 -19.39 -0.36 -1.95
C ILE A 239 -19.49 -0.37 -3.46
N GLN A 240 -18.62 -1.13 -4.10
CA GLN A 240 -18.54 -1.22 -5.57
C GLN A 240 -18.17 -2.66 -5.98
N PRO A 241 -19.12 -3.57 -6.02
CA PRO A 241 -18.86 -4.94 -6.49
C PRO A 241 -18.24 -4.95 -7.90
N PRO A 242 -17.31 -5.87 -8.16
CA PRO A 242 -16.92 -7.00 -7.34
C PRO A 242 -15.84 -6.68 -6.27
N MET A 243 -15.41 -5.42 -6.09
CA MET A 243 -14.42 -5.01 -5.09
C MET A 243 -14.90 -5.37 -3.68
N GLN A 244 -14.03 -6.05 -2.91
CA GLN A 244 -14.26 -6.32 -1.50
C GLN A 244 -13.95 -5.06 -0.69
N THR A 245 -14.95 -4.54 0.03
CA THR A 245 -14.75 -3.41 0.94
C THR A 245 -14.74 -3.90 2.39
N VAL A 246 -13.73 -3.49 3.15
CA VAL A 246 -13.54 -3.85 4.55
C VAL A 246 -13.44 -2.58 5.39
N ASP A 247 -14.37 -2.39 6.30
CA ASP A 247 -14.30 -1.37 7.35
C ASP A 247 -13.37 -1.86 8.47
N VAL A 248 -12.28 -1.15 8.67
CA VAL A 248 -11.24 -1.48 9.65
C VAL A 248 -11.26 -0.54 10.86
N SER A 249 -12.31 0.24 11.04
CA SER A 249 -12.42 1.24 12.11
C SER A 249 -12.25 0.67 13.52
N GLY A 250 -12.68 -0.56 13.77
CA GLY A 250 -12.51 -1.26 15.04
C GLY A 250 -11.12 -1.80 15.30
N ALA A 251 -10.38 -2.09 14.23
CA ALA A 251 -9.10 -2.81 14.29
C ALA A 251 -7.88 -1.88 14.27
N THR A 252 -8.04 -0.60 13.93
CA THR A 252 -6.92 0.33 13.73
C THR A 252 -7.22 1.73 14.22
N ASP A 253 -6.18 2.50 14.50
CA ASP A 253 -6.23 3.90 14.83
C ASP A 253 -5.44 4.75 13.83
N GLY A 254 -6.00 5.91 13.47
CA GLY A 254 -5.34 6.89 12.59
C GLY A 254 -5.30 6.46 11.13
N HIS A 255 -4.34 7.00 10.38
CA HIS A 255 -4.25 6.88 8.92
C HIS A 255 -3.37 5.72 8.43
N SER A 256 -2.42 5.25 9.23
CA SER A 256 -1.41 4.26 8.81
C SER A 256 -1.82 2.82 9.11
N TYR A 257 -3.06 2.44 8.83
CA TYR A 257 -3.61 1.15 9.27
C TYR A 257 -3.29 -0.05 8.38
N ILE A 258 -2.52 0.10 7.31
CA ILE A 258 -2.14 -1.02 6.41
C ILE A 258 -1.25 -2.06 7.10
N SER A 259 -1.17 -2.37 8.19
CA SER A 259 -0.35 -3.33 8.92
C SER A 259 0.09 -2.82 10.30
N ASN A 260 -0.69 -1.90 10.86
CA ASN A 260 -0.34 -1.30 12.15
C ASN A 260 -0.95 -2.05 13.34
N SER A 261 -1.63 -3.16 13.10
CA SER A 261 -2.19 -4.01 14.16
C SER A 261 -2.11 -5.49 13.78
N PRO A 262 -2.08 -6.41 14.76
CA PRO A 262 -2.09 -7.85 14.51
C PRO A 262 -3.28 -8.31 13.64
N ALA A 263 -4.46 -7.69 13.83
CA ALA A 263 -5.64 -7.99 13.04
C ALA A 263 -5.45 -7.65 11.55
N MET A 264 -4.88 -6.47 11.26
CA MET A 264 -4.58 -6.06 9.89
C MET A 264 -3.49 -6.92 9.25
N ILE A 265 -2.48 -7.33 10.00
CA ILE A 265 -1.42 -8.23 9.50
C ILE A 265 -2.00 -9.58 9.14
N ALA A 266 -2.86 -10.15 10.00
CA ALA A 266 -3.55 -11.41 9.72
C ALA A 266 -4.45 -11.30 8.49
N GLU A 267 -5.18 -10.20 8.35
CA GLU A 267 -6.06 -9.94 7.21
C GLU A 267 -5.26 -9.81 5.90
N LEU A 268 -4.15 -9.07 5.88
CA LEU A 268 -3.27 -8.97 4.71
C LEU A 268 -2.71 -10.33 4.30
N ARG A 269 -2.27 -11.14 5.27
CA ARG A 269 -1.77 -12.49 5.04
C ARG A 269 -2.84 -13.36 4.38
N ARG A 270 -4.07 -13.31 4.88
CA ARG A 270 -5.24 -13.99 4.32
C ARG A 270 -5.48 -13.59 2.87
N VAL A 271 -5.54 -12.28 2.60
CA VAL A 271 -5.80 -11.75 1.26
C VAL A 271 -4.72 -12.19 0.27
N PHE A 272 -3.46 -12.14 0.65
CA PHE A 272 -2.34 -12.56 -0.20
C PHE A 272 -2.42 -14.05 -0.56
N ARG A 273 -2.82 -14.90 0.39
CA ARG A 273 -2.99 -16.35 0.18
C ARG A 273 -4.28 -16.70 -0.56
N GLY A 274 -5.17 -15.72 -0.78
CA GLY A 274 -6.48 -15.98 -1.37
C GLY A 274 -7.38 -16.86 -0.49
N GLU A 275 -7.12 -16.86 0.82
CA GLU A 275 -7.89 -17.64 1.79
C GLU A 275 -9.29 -17.03 1.99
N PRO A 276 -10.30 -17.87 2.34
CA PRO A 276 -11.64 -17.38 2.65
C PRO A 276 -11.65 -16.49 3.89
N GLU A 277 -12.80 -15.89 4.17
CA GLU A 277 -13.01 -15.05 5.35
C GLU A 277 -12.70 -15.83 6.63
N HIS A 278 -12.16 -15.13 7.64
CA HIS A 278 -11.85 -15.68 8.96
C HIS A 278 -12.78 -15.11 10.05
N ASP A 279 -12.74 -15.68 11.25
CA ASP A 279 -13.63 -15.29 12.38
C ASP A 279 -13.52 -13.82 12.79
N GLY A 280 -12.41 -13.15 12.46
CA GLY A 280 -12.23 -11.71 12.66
C GLY A 280 -12.98 -10.83 11.68
N LEU A 281 -13.52 -11.41 10.59
CA LEU A 281 -14.23 -10.69 9.54
C LEU A 281 -15.72 -11.04 9.57
N TYR A 282 -16.60 -10.06 9.59
CA TYR A 282 -18.03 -10.30 9.49
C TYR A 282 -18.70 -9.40 8.45
N PHE A 283 -19.71 -9.98 7.77
CA PHE A 283 -20.42 -9.28 6.70
C PHE A 283 -21.57 -8.43 7.27
N VAL A 284 -21.57 -7.16 6.96
CA VAL A 284 -22.60 -6.20 7.38
C VAL A 284 -23.73 -6.20 6.36
N ARG A 285 -24.92 -6.58 6.80
CA ARG A 285 -26.16 -6.58 5.98
C ARG A 285 -27.13 -5.51 6.47
N PRO A 286 -27.89 -4.89 5.62
CA PRO A 286 -28.01 -5.09 4.15
C PRO A 286 -26.96 -4.34 3.33
N GLU A 287 -26.08 -3.56 3.93
CA GLU A 287 -25.20 -2.59 3.27
C GLU A 287 -24.20 -3.26 2.31
N GLY A 288 -23.74 -4.47 2.59
CA GLY A 288 -22.96 -5.28 1.65
C GLY A 288 -21.45 -5.02 1.71
N TYR A 289 -20.89 -4.83 2.90
CA TYR A 289 -19.46 -4.72 3.13
C TYR A 289 -18.99 -5.60 4.28
N TRP A 290 -17.68 -5.78 4.40
CA TRP A 290 -17.07 -6.52 5.51
C TRP A 290 -16.59 -5.58 6.59
N ARG A 291 -16.59 -6.04 7.84
CA ARG A 291 -15.97 -5.32 8.95
C ARG A 291 -14.99 -6.22 9.68
N LEU A 292 -13.78 -5.69 9.91
CA LEU A 292 -12.75 -6.37 10.68
C LEU A 292 -12.92 -6.05 12.16
N ARG A 293 -13.08 -7.08 12.97
CA ARG A 293 -13.15 -6.96 14.44
C ARG A 293 -11.79 -6.52 14.99
N GLY A 294 -11.82 -5.59 15.91
CA GLY A 294 -10.67 -5.12 16.63
C GLY A 294 -10.83 -5.28 18.13
N ALA A 295 -9.85 -4.80 18.88
CA ALA A 295 -9.91 -4.80 20.33
C ALA A 295 -11.07 -3.97 20.92
N ARG A 296 -11.68 -3.10 20.10
CA ARG A 296 -12.84 -2.26 20.50
C ARG A 296 -14.18 -2.95 20.30
N ASP A 297 -14.21 -4.09 19.64
CA ASP A 297 -15.44 -4.85 19.35
C ASP A 297 -15.62 -6.01 20.33
N GLN A 298 -14.74 -6.11 21.34
CA GLN A 298 -14.79 -7.02 22.48
C GLN A 298 -15.33 -6.28 23.71
#